data_d5517c2dd84d7cb10b9f28f4d8f5791b
#
_entry.id   d5517c2dd84d7cb10b9f28f4d8f5791b
#
_cell.length_a   1.000
_cell.length_b   1.000
_cell.length_c   1.000
_cell.angle_alpha   90.00
_cell.angle_beta   90.00
_cell.angle_gamma   90.00
#
_symmetry.space_group_name_H-M   'P 1'
#
loop_
_entity.id
_entity.type
_entity.pdbx_description
1 polymer ?
#
loop_
_entity_poly.entity_id
_entity_poly.type
_entity_poly.pdbx_seq_one_letter_code
_entity_poly.pdbx_strand_id
1 'polypeptide(L)'
;MIEFSDRLKNLPPYLFIEIDRAKREAMAQGRDVINLGVGDPDLPTYPHIVEAMKKAVEDGNNHHYAFDNGLPELRQEIASWFKNRFAVDLDPNSEIYPLIGSKEGIAHLPFGIINPKEKVLLTEPF
;
A
#
# COMPACT_ATOMS: atom_id res chain seq x y z
N MET A 1 -10.66 -2.35 35.83
CA MET A 1 -10.64 -3.05 34.54
C MET A 1 -11.10 -2.05 33.48
N ILE A 2 -10.36 -1.89 32.38
CA ILE A 2 -10.76 -0.97 31.30
C ILE A 2 -11.80 -1.70 30.45
N GLU A 3 -12.97 -1.09 30.27
CA GLU A 3 -14.01 -1.62 29.42
C GLU A 3 -13.91 -1.03 28.02
N PHE A 4 -14.00 -1.88 26.97
CA PHE A 4 -13.96 -1.43 25.59
C PHE A 4 -15.22 -0.67 25.21
N SER A 5 -15.09 0.33 24.34
CA SER A 5 -16.23 1.05 23.77
C SER A 5 -17.09 0.14 22.91
N ASP A 6 -18.38 0.46 22.79
CA ASP A 6 -19.30 -0.33 21.95
C ASP A 6 -18.88 -0.35 20.48
N ARG A 7 -18.26 0.69 19.97
CA ARG A 7 -17.69 0.71 18.63
C ARG A 7 -16.65 -0.38 18.43
N LEU A 8 -15.78 -0.62 19.43
CA LEU A 8 -14.76 -1.65 19.35
C LEU A 8 -15.35 -3.05 19.52
N LYS A 9 -16.34 -3.20 20.43
CA LYS A 9 -17.06 -4.47 20.65
C LYS A 9 -17.80 -4.94 19.40
N ASN A 10 -18.31 -4.01 18.59
CA ASN A 10 -19.09 -4.27 17.38
C ASN A 10 -18.24 -4.46 16.11
N LEU A 11 -16.91 -4.32 16.17
CA LEU A 11 -16.05 -4.61 15.02
C LEU A 11 -16.09 -6.12 14.73
N PRO A 12 -16.41 -6.52 13.50
CA PRO A 12 -16.31 -7.93 13.12
C PRO A 12 -14.85 -8.40 13.15
N PRO A 13 -14.60 -9.69 13.39
CA PRO A 13 -13.26 -10.26 13.26
C PRO A 13 -12.68 -9.96 11.88
N TYR A 14 -11.39 -9.64 11.84
CA TYR A 14 -10.71 -9.42 10.56
C TYR A 14 -10.57 -10.75 9.81
N LEU A 15 -11.26 -10.85 8.68
CA LEU A 15 -11.43 -12.09 7.92
C LEU A 15 -10.10 -12.82 7.62
N PHE A 16 -9.05 -12.08 7.28
CA PHE A 16 -7.76 -12.69 6.97
C PHE A 16 -7.09 -13.38 8.16
N ILE A 17 -7.36 -12.94 9.39
CA ILE A 17 -6.89 -13.63 10.61
C ILE A 17 -7.60 -14.99 10.74
N GLU A 18 -8.90 -15.04 10.47
CA GLU A 18 -9.66 -16.29 10.53
C GLU A 18 -9.21 -17.28 9.45
N ILE A 19 -8.97 -16.79 8.23
CA ILE A 19 -8.44 -17.61 7.13
C ILE A 19 -7.04 -18.14 7.47
N ASP A 20 -6.15 -17.32 8.03
CA ASP A 20 -4.80 -17.77 8.41
C ASP A 20 -4.84 -18.78 9.55
N ARG A 21 -5.74 -18.62 10.52
CA ARG A 21 -5.96 -19.59 11.57
C ARG A 21 -6.42 -20.94 11.01
N ALA A 22 -7.44 -20.94 10.17
CA ALA A 22 -7.97 -22.16 9.56
C ALA A 22 -6.91 -22.87 8.69
N LYS A 23 -6.10 -22.12 7.95
CA LYS A 23 -4.96 -22.63 7.19
C LYS A 23 -3.95 -23.35 8.11
N ARG A 24 -3.52 -22.67 9.19
CA ARG A 24 -2.56 -23.27 10.16
C ARG A 24 -3.08 -24.53 10.80
N GLU A 25 -4.35 -24.57 11.19
CA GLU A 25 -5.00 -25.74 11.75
C GLU A 25 -5.03 -26.90 10.75
N ALA A 26 -5.36 -26.64 9.49
CA ALA A 26 -5.36 -27.67 8.44
C ALA A 26 -3.94 -28.22 8.18
N MET A 27 -2.94 -27.36 8.12
CA MET A 27 -1.54 -27.76 7.96
C MET A 27 -1.02 -28.58 9.15
N ALA A 28 -1.41 -28.21 10.38
CA ALA A 28 -1.06 -28.97 11.59
C ALA A 28 -1.67 -30.38 11.61
N GLN A 29 -2.77 -30.60 10.88
CA GLN A 29 -3.40 -31.91 10.65
C GLN A 29 -2.75 -32.69 9.51
N GLY A 30 -1.64 -32.21 8.94
CA GLY A 30 -0.93 -32.87 7.83
C GLY A 30 -1.60 -32.70 6.47
N ARG A 31 -2.53 -31.75 6.31
CA ARG A 31 -3.16 -31.48 5.01
C ARG A 31 -2.21 -30.65 4.13
N ASP A 32 -2.13 -31.01 2.87
CA ASP A 32 -1.48 -30.18 1.85
C ASP A 32 -2.42 -29.05 1.45
N VAL A 33 -2.07 -27.81 1.85
CA VAL A 33 -2.93 -26.62 1.65
C VAL A 33 -2.34 -25.70 0.60
N ILE A 34 -3.06 -25.52 -0.50
CA ILE A 34 -2.76 -24.50 -1.50
C ILE A 34 -3.43 -23.20 -1.05
N ASN A 35 -2.62 -22.18 -0.74
CA ASN A 35 -3.11 -20.89 -0.26
C ASN A 35 -3.35 -19.92 -1.42
N LEU A 36 -4.60 -19.63 -1.73
CA LEU A 36 -5.03 -18.61 -2.68
C LEU A 36 -5.75 -17.42 -2.00
N GLY A 37 -5.61 -17.30 -0.68
CA GLY A 37 -6.38 -16.33 0.11
C GLY A 37 -5.86 -14.89 0.03
N VAL A 38 -4.56 -14.70 -0.18
CA VAL A 38 -3.94 -13.38 -0.28
C VAL A 38 -3.05 -13.34 -1.52
N GLY A 39 -3.25 -12.35 -2.37
CA GLY A 39 -2.40 -12.10 -3.54
C GLY A 39 -1.13 -11.36 -3.14
N ASP A 40 -0.24 -12.05 -2.42
CA ASP A 40 1.05 -11.51 -1.99
C ASP A 40 2.16 -11.94 -2.96
N PRO A 41 3.13 -11.06 -3.28
CA PRO A 41 4.28 -11.47 -4.08
C PRO A 41 5.03 -12.64 -3.43
N ASP A 42 5.21 -13.72 -4.16
CA ASP A 42 5.87 -14.95 -3.69
C ASP A 42 7.37 -15.01 -4.04
N LEU A 43 7.83 -14.12 -4.92
CA LEU A 43 9.23 -14.01 -5.29
C LEU A 43 9.96 -12.96 -4.45
N PRO A 44 11.23 -13.19 -4.14
CA PRO A 44 12.02 -12.20 -3.41
C PRO A 44 12.23 -10.93 -4.23
N THR A 45 12.42 -9.81 -3.54
CA THR A 45 12.82 -8.54 -4.18
C THR A 45 14.11 -8.72 -4.99
N TYR A 46 14.16 -8.12 -6.18
CA TYR A 46 15.34 -8.21 -7.04
C TYR A 46 16.61 -7.72 -6.34
N PRO A 47 17.75 -8.42 -6.49
CA PRO A 47 19.00 -8.11 -5.78
C PRO A 47 19.45 -6.65 -5.94
N HIS A 48 19.33 -6.06 -7.13
CA HIS A 48 19.73 -4.67 -7.37
C HIS A 48 18.90 -3.66 -6.57
N ILE A 49 17.62 -3.95 -6.29
CA ILE A 49 16.76 -3.12 -5.45
C ILE A 49 17.19 -3.25 -3.98
N VAL A 50 17.48 -4.48 -3.54
CA VAL A 50 17.98 -4.73 -2.18
C VAL A 50 19.29 -4.00 -1.94
N GLU A 51 20.24 -4.07 -2.87
CA GLU A 51 21.53 -3.36 -2.75
C GLU A 51 21.36 -1.83 -2.78
N ALA A 52 20.47 -1.31 -3.59
CA ALA A 52 20.15 0.13 -3.61
C ALA A 52 19.59 0.58 -2.25
N MET A 53 18.68 -0.20 -1.65
CA MET A 53 18.12 0.10 -0.32
C MET A 53 19.20 0.08 0.77
N LYS A 54 20.12 -0.91 0.76
CA LYS A 54 21.22 -0.97 1.72
C LYS A 54 22.08 0.29 1.66
N LYS A 55 22.49 0.70 0.44
CA LYS A 55 23.26 1.94 0.25
C LYS A 55 22.51 3.18 0.71
N ALA A 56 21.20 3.25 0.44
CA ALA A 56 20.39 4.38 0.87
C ALA A 56 20.28 4.49 2.39
N VAL A 57 20.19 3.37 3.09
CA VAL A 57 20.15 3.33 4.57
C VAL A 57 21.50 3.70 5.20
N GLU A 58 22.63 3.45 4.54
CA GLU A 58 23.97 3.83 5.01
C GLU A 58 24.22 5.34 4.91
N ASP A 59 23.47 6.06 4.07
CA ASP A 59 23.56 7.51 3.93
C ASP A 59 22.71 8.22 5.00
N GLY A 60 23.38 8.86 5.97
CA GLY A 60 22.71 9.60 7.04
C GLY A 60 21.80 10.75 6.58
N ASN A 61 21.97 11.26 5.37
CA ASN A 61 21.09 12.28 4.80
C ASN A 61 19.66 11.74 4.54
N ASN A 62 19.51 10.43 4.44
CA ASN A 62 18.21 9.79 4.27
C ASN A 62 17.47 9.54 5.60
N HIS A 63 18.06 9.88 6.75
CA HIS A 63 17.46 9.63 8.06
C HIS A 63 16.63 10.79 8.59
N HIS A 64 16.35 11.78 7.77
CA HIS A 64 15.55 12.94 8.14
C HIS A 64 14.05 12.73 7.92
N TYR A 65 13.28 13.55 8.60
CA TYR A 65 11.84 13.61 8.39
C TYR A 65 11.52 14.09 6.97
N ALA A 66 10.68 13.35 6.28
CA ALA A 66 10.20 13.76 4.95
C ALA A 66 9.13 14.85 5.09
N PHE A 67 9.35 15.97 4.42
CA PHE A 67 8.38 17.06 4.35
C PHE A 67 7.61 17.01 3.02
N ASP A 68 6.38 17.48 3.05
CA ASP A 68 5.54 17.68 1.87
C ASP A 68 5.37 16.42 1.00
N ASN A 69 5.63 16.59 -0.28
CA ASN A 69 5.34 15.63 -1.33
C ASN A 69 6.55 14.73 -1.71
N GLY A 70 7.43 14.46 -0.76
CA GLY A 70 8.55 13.52 -0.92
C GLY A 70 9.74 14.09 -1.70
N LEU A 71 10.76 13.24 -1.92
CA LEU A 71 12.00 13.64 -2.56
C LEU A 71 11.78 14.12 -4.00
N PRO A 72 12.35 15.29 -4.38
CA PRO A 72 12.26 15.80 -5.76
C PRO A 72 12.80 14.81 -6.79
N GLU A 73 13.90 14.12 -6.49
CA GLU A 73 14.54 13.12 -7.34
C GLU A 73 13.59 11.95 -7.62
N LEU A 74 12.88 11.46 -6.63
CA LEU A 74 11.88 10.40 -6.80
C LEU A 74 10.76 10.83 -7.74
N ARG A 75 10.26 12.05 -7.58
CA ARG A 75 9.19 12.58 -8.45
C ARG A 75 9.67 12.75 -9.88
N GLN A 76 10.93 13.17 -10.07
CA GLN A 76 11.53 13.31 -11.39
C GLN A 76 11.68 11.94 -12.09
N GLU A 77 12.11 10.92 -11.35
CA GLU A 77 12.20 9.56 -11.88
C GLU A 77 10.81 8.98 -12.21
N ILE A 78 9.79 9.27 -11.40
CA ILE A 78 8.41 8.89 -11.70
C ILE A 78 7.94 9.56 -13.01
N ALA A 79 8.17 10.87 -13.18
CA ALA A 79 7.83 11.58 -14.42
C ALA A 79 8.53 10.96 -15.63
N SER A 80 9.83 10.69 -15.51
CA SER A 80 10.64 10.05 -16.55
C SER A 80 10.10 8.67 -16.91
N TRP A 81 9.72 7.87 -15.90
CA TRP A 81 9.13 6.55 -16.10
C TRP A 81 7.79 6.63 -16.84
N PHE A 82 6.89 7.55 -16.46
CA PHE A 82 5.61 7.76 -17.14
C PHE A 82 5.82 8.19 -18.60
N LYS A 83 6.76 9.08 -18.85
CA LYS A 83 7.13 9.50 -20.21
C LYS A 83 7.58 8.32 -21.06
N ASN A 84 8.52 7.53 -20.54
CA ASN A 84 9.11 6.41 -21.27
C ASN A 84 8.14 5.24 -21.47
N ARG A 85 7.28 4.98 -20.48
CA ARG A 85 6.39 3.80 -20.50
C ARG A 85 5.07 4.06 -21.20
N PHE A 86 4.52 5.26 -21.07
CA PHE A 86 3.16 5.61 -21.51
C PHE A 86 3.12 6.81 -22.45
N ALA A 87 4.24 7.45 -22.75
CA ALA A 87 4.34 8.70 -23.50
C ALA A 87 3.50 9.85 -22.87
N VAL A 88 3.37 9.85 -21.55
CA VAL A 88 2.69 10.88 -20.77
C VAL A 88 3.73 11.81 -20.15
N ASP A 89 3.63 13.09 -20.41
CA ASP A 89 4.43 14.13 -19.77
C ASP A 89 3.74 14.57 -18.49
N LEU A 90 4.45 14.53 -17.37
CA LEU A 90 4.00 14.98 -16.06
C LEU A 90 4.98 16.01 -15.50
N ASP A 91 4.45 17.07 -14.89
CA ASP A 91 5.26 17.98 -14.09
C ASP A 91 5.57 17.36 -12.73
N PRO A 92 6.85 17.07 -12.42
CA PRO A 92 7.23 16.44 -11.14
C PRO A 92 6.91 17.31 -9.91
N ASN A 93 6.65 18.62 -10.09
CA ASN A 93 6.40 19.52 -8.98
C ASN A 93 4.91 19.66 -8.62
N SER A 94 4.02 19.45 -9.59
CA SER A 94 2.58 19.70 -9.41
C SER A 94 1.66 18.52 -9.71
N GLU A 95 2.15 17.50 -10.44
CA GLU A 95 1.31 16.39 -10.91
C GLU A 95 1.72 15.03 -10.34
N ILE A 96 2.71 14.99 -9.44
CA ILE A 96 3.19 13.74 -8.82
C ILE A 96 3.19 13.88 -7.30
N TYR A 97 2.52 12.95 -6.64
CA TYR A 97 2.50 12.83 -5.19
C TYR A 97 2.80 11.37 -4.77
N PRO A 98 3.96 11.08 -4.18
CA PRO A 98 4.28 9.74 -3.66
C PRO A 98 3.36 9.35 -2.51
N LEU A 99 2.90 8.11 -2.52
CA LEU A 99 1.99 7.55 -1.53
C LEU A 99 2.65 6.41 -0.75
N ILE A 100 2.17 6.16 0.46
CA ILE A 100 2.48 4.94 1.22
C ILE A 100 1.54 3.83 0.76
N GLY A 101 1.73 3.40 -0.49
CA GLY A 101 0.86 2.47 -1.19
C GLY A 101 -0.40 3.13 -1.78
N SER A 102 -0.94 2.53 -2.85
CA SER A 102 -2.09 3.07 -3.60
C SER A 102 -3.39 3.15 -2.78
N LYS A 103 -3.54 2.31 -1.76
CA LYS A 103 -4.74 2.29 -0.90
C LYS A 103 -4.96 3.61 -0.18
N GLU A 104 -3.89 4.26 0.26
CA GLU A 104 -3.94 5.59 0.87
C GLU A 104 -4.54 6.62 -0.09
N GLY A 105 -4.01 6.69 -1.32
CA GLY A 105 -4.53 7.61 -2.33
C GLY A 105 -5.98 7.35 -2.69
N ILE A 106 -6.37 6.09 -2.89
CA ILE A 106 -7.76 5.70 -3.19
C ILE A 106 -8.70 6.11 -2.04
N ALA A 107 -8.26 5.95 -0.79
CA ALA A 107 -9.07 6.32 0.37
C ALA A 107 -9.20 7.83 0.57
N HIS A 108 -8.14 8.60 0.29
CA HIS A 108 -8.12 10.03 0.56
C HIS A 108 -8.61 10.90 -0.63
N LEU A 109 -8.44 10.42 -1.86
CA LEU A 109 -8.87 11.16 -3.05
C LEU A 109 -10.34 11.63 -3.00
N PRO A 110 -11.31 10.80 -2.58
CA PRO A 110 -12.69 11.25 -2.45
C PRO A 110 -12.89 12.45 -1.53
N PHE A 111 -12.12 12.58 -0.45
CA PHE A 111 -12.23 13.75 0.44
C PHE A 111 -11.83 15.05 -0.24
N GLY A 112 -10.95 14.98 -1.25
CA GLY A 112 -10.51 16.15 -2.00
C GLY A 112 -11.43 16.56 -3.15
N ILE A 113 -12.18 15.59 -3.73
CA ILE A 113 -12.92 15.81 -4.98
C ILE A 113 -14.44 15.54 -4.89
N ILE A 114 -14.94 14.95 -3.80
CA ILE A 114 -16.35 14.58 -3.64
C ILE A 114 -16.99 15.40 -2.52
N ASN A 115 -18.09 16.08 -2.85
CA ASN A 115 -18.89 16.81 -1.87
C ASN A 115 -19.97 15.91 -1.22
N PRO A 116 -20.52 16.31 -0.04
CA PRO A 116 -21.65 15.61 0.55
C PRO A 116 -22.81 15.45 -0.44
N LYS A 117 -23.35 14.22 -0.55
CA LYS A 117 -24.45 13.80 -1.46
C LYS A 117 -24.02 13.52 -2.91
N GLU A 118 -22.80 13.78 -3.31
CA GLU A 118 -22.26 13.28 -4.59
C GLU A 118 -22.02 11.78 -4.51
N LYS A 119 -21.93 11.11 -5.64
CA LYS A 119 -21.88 9.64 -5.73
C LYS A 119 -20.54 9.19 -6.32
N VAL A 120 -20.01 8.12 -5.77
CA VAL A 120 -18.88 7.37 -6.34
C VAL A 120 -19.38 6.04 -6.85
N LEU A 121 -18.96 5.67 -8.05
CA LEU A 121 -19.23 4.34 -8.62
C LEU A 121 -18.09 3.40 -8.24
N LEU A 122 -18.44 2.25 -7.71
CA LEU A 122 -17.51 1.17 -7.37
C LEU A 122 -17.96 -0.10 -8.09
N THR A 123 -17.01 -1.00 -8.32
CA THR A 123 -17.32 -2.36 -8.78
C THR A 123 -17.82 -3.21 -7.61
N GLU A 124 -18.63 -4.21 -7.89
CA GLU A 124 -19.07 -5.20 -6.90
C GLU A 124 -18.80 -6.59 -7.48
N PRO A 125 -18.12 -7.47 -6.74
CA PRO A 125 -17.49 -7.29 -5.42
C PRO A 125 -16.23 -6.40 -5.46
N PHE A 126 -15.85 -5.79 -4.31
CA PHE A 126 -14.68 -4.93 -4.15
C PHE A 126 -13.82 -5.33 -2.94
#